data_c05dd9c3a9c5227aaccdac864af21448
#
_entry.id   c05dd9c3a9c5227aaccdac864af21448
#
_cell.length_a   1.000
_cell.length_b   1.000
_cell.length_c   1.000
_cell.angle_alpha   90.00
_cell.angle_beta   90.00
_cell.angle_gamma   90.00
#
_symmetry.space_group_name_H-M   'P 1'
#
loop_
_entity.id
_entity.type
_entity.pdbx_description
1 polymer ?
#
loop_
_entity_poly.entity_id
_entity_poly.type
_entity_poly.pdbx_seq_one_letter_code
_entity_poly.pdbx_strand_id
1 'polypeptide(L)'
;MSLPRAKAKLLLKLENSAVGIEVPNKELSPVFLREVLESAEFSNFNKSLAFALGKDIGGNCVVWDLAKMPHLLIAGATGSGKSVCINTLIISLLYKYSPENVKLLMIDPKVVELNIYNGIPHLLIPVVTDPKKAAGALNWAVNEMTKRYKLFAENNVR
;
A
#
# COMPACT_ATOMS: atom_id res chain seq x y z
N MET A 1 30.68 -9.11 22.85
CA MET A 1 29.36 -8.66 22.38
C MET A 1 28.91 -9.70 21.36
N SER A 2 28.03 -10.65 21.74
CA SER A 2 27.62 -11.75 20.87
C SER A 2 26.52 -11.23 19.92
N LEU A 3 26.78 -11.29 18.62
CA LEU A 3 25.78 -11.02 17.59
C LEU A 3 24.57 -11.96 17.77
N PRO A 4 23.32 -11.45 17.61
CA PRO A 4 22.14 -12.32 17.68
C PRO A 4 22.25 -13.41 16.63
N ARG A 5 22.16 -14.69 17.04
CA ARG A 5 22.09 -15.82 16.14
C ARG A 5 20.88 -15.64 15.23
N ALA A 6 21.12 -15.46 13.93
CA ALA A 6 20.09 -15.49 12.93
C ALA A 6 19.30 -16.79 13.07
N LYS A 7 18.01 -16.71 13.39
CA LYS A 7 17.15 -17.90 13.50
C LYS A 7 16.77 -18.33 12.09
N ALA A 8 17.31 -19.44 11.64
CA ALA A 8 16.82 -20.09 10.41
C ALA A 8 15.35 -20.49 10.60
N LYS A 9 14.51 -20.20 9.61
CA LYS A 9 13.09 -20.54 9.61
C LYS A 9 12.87 -21.74 8.69
N LEU A 10 12.38 -22.83 9.26
CA LEU A 10 12.04 -24.03 8.49
C LEU A 10 10.62 -23.86 7.93
N LEU A 11 10.48 -23.81 6.60
CA LEU A 11 9.19 -23.81 5.92
C LEU A 11 8.96 -25.20 5.30
N LEU A 12 7.99 -25.94 5.85
CA LEU A 12 7.52 -27.18 5.27
C LEU A 12 6.46 -26.86 4.19
N LYS A 13 6.81 -26.93 2.91
CA LYS A 13 5.85 -26.97 1.82
C LYS A 13 5.45 -28.42 1.55
N LEU A 14 4.24 -28.79 1.95
CA LEU A 14 3.70 -30.15 1.83
C LEU A 14 3.36 -30.57 0.38
N GLU A 15 3.31 -29.62 -0.57
CA GLU A 15 2.84 -29.91 -1.94
C GLU A 15 3.89 -30.50 -2.90
N ASN A 16 5.19 -30.43 -2.59
CA ASN A 16 6.26 -30.81 -3.52
C ASN A 16 7.37 -31.71 -2.93
N SER A 17 7.14 -32.40 -1.83
CA SER A 17 8.17 -33.28 -1.18
C SER A 17 9.52 -32.59 -0.93
N ALA A 18 9.54 -31.25 -0.89
CA ALA A 18 10.74 -30.45 -0.69
C ALA A 18 10.66 -29.68 0.64
N VAL A 19 11.78 -29.61 1.34
CA VAL A 19 11.94 -28.81 2.56
C VAL A 19 12.66 -27.53 2.19
N GLY A 20 12.00 -26.38 2.39
CA GLY A 20 12.61 -25.06 2.24
C GLY A 20 13.25 -24.60 3.55
N ILE A 21 14.49 -24.16 3.50
CA ILE A 21 15.21 -23.59 4.64
C ILE A 21 15.52 -22.12 4.31
N GLU A 22 14.92 -21.19 5.06
CA GLU A 22 15.23 -19.77 4.96
C GLU A 22 16.37 -19.42 5.91
N VAL A 23 17.47 -18.94 5.36
CA VAL A 23 18.61 -18.45 6.13
C VAL A 23 18.73 -16.95 5.89
N PRO A 24 18.62 -16.12 6.94
CA PRO A 24 18.77 -14.67 6.81
C PRO A 24 20.17 -14.31 6.29
N ASN A 25 20.22 -13.36 5.34
CA ASN A 25 21.48 -12.83 4.85
C ASN A 25 22.22 -12.06 5.95
N LYS A 26 23.56 -12.15 5.96
CA LYS A 26 24.40 -11.36 6.85
C LYS A 26 24.33 -9.86 6.53
N GLU A 27 24.20 -9.54 5.26
CA GLU A 27 24.05 -8.18 4.75
C GLU A 27 22.68 -8.05 4.09
N LEU A 28 21.96 -6.98 4.46
CA LEU A 28 20.65 -6.66 3.88
C LEU A 28 20.85 -5.75 2.67
N SER A 29 20.41 -6.19 1.51
CA SER A 29 20.32 -5.34 0.32
C SER A 29 18.99 -4.58 0.32
N PRO A 30 18.98 -3.23 0.26
CA PRO A 30 17.75 -2.48 0.19
C PRO A 30 17.03 -2.74 -1.14
N VAL A 31 15.72 -2.88 -1.08
CA VAL A 31 14.86 -2.94 -2.26
C VAL A 31 14.36 -1.52 -2.54
N PHE A 32 14.78 -0.96 -3.67
CA PHE A 32 14.35 0.38 -4.06
C PHE A 32 12.98 0.35 -4.73
N LEU A 33 12.10 1.25 -4.32
CA LEU A 33 10.75 1.36 -4.91
C LEU A 33 10.80 1.53 -6.43
N ARG A 34 11.74 2.30 -6.95
CA ARG A 34 11.95 2.53 -8.38
C ARG A 34 12.08 1.23 -9.16
N GLU A 35 12.86 0.26 -8.65
CA GLU A 35 13.05 -1.03 -9.31
C GLU A 35 11.74 -1.79 -9.50
N VAL A 36 10.83 -1.69 -8.52
CA VAL A 36 9.53 -2.36 -8.58
C VAL A 36 8.58 -1.59 -9.50
N LEU A 37 8.57 -0.25 -9.48
CA LEU A 37 7.73 0.57 -10.35
C LEU A 37 8.10 0.45 -11.83
N GLU A 38 9.39 0.29 -12.13
CA GLU A 38 9.91 0.11 -13.50
C GLU A 38 9.87 -1.36 -13.98
N SER A 39 9.45 -2.29 -13.12
CA SER A 39 9.38 -3.72 -13.46
C SER A 39 8.25 -4.03 -14.45
N ALA A 40 8.39 -5.15 -15.17
CA ALA A 40 7.35 -5.65 -16.07
C ALA A 40 6.08 -6.04 -15.30
N GLU A 41 6.23 -6.57 -14.08
CA GLU A 41 5.13 -6.95 -13.21
C GLU A 41 4.25 -5.76 -12.85
N PHE A 42 4.85 -4.59 -12.57
CA PHE A 42 4.10 -3.38 -12.26
C PHE A 42 3.54 -2.71 -13.53
N SER A 43 4.34 -2.62 -14.59
CA SER A 43 3.94 -1.97 -15.85
C SER A 43 2.77 -2.69 -16.52
N ASN A 44 2.83 -4.02 -16.57
CA ASN A 44 1.80 -4.86 -17.19
C ASN A 44 0.63 -5.21 -16.27
N PHE A 45 0.61 -4.67 -15.03
CA PHE A 45 -0.46 -4.93 -14.09
C PHE A 45 -1.73 -4.15 -14.46
N ASN A 46 -2.64 -4.80 -15.19
CA ASN A 46 -3.85 -4.20 -15.76
C ASN A 46 -5.07 -4.27 -14.85
N LYS A 47 -4.89 -4.45 -13.53
CA LYS A 47 -5.97 -4.41 -12.54
C LYS A 47 -6.15 -3.00 -12.01
N SER A 48 -7.27 -2.78 -11.28
CA SER A 48 -7.80 -1.43 -11.00
C SER A 48 -6.86 -0.50 -10.24
N LEU A 49 -6.21 -0.95 -9.14
CA LEU A 49 -5.36 -0.11 -8.29
C LEU A 49 -4.07 -0.84 -7.90
N ALA A 50 -3.11 -0.88 -8.85
CA ALA A 50 -1.81 -1.48 -8.64
C ALA A 50 -0.98 -0.71 -7.62
N PHE A 51 -0.37 -1.40 -6.65
CA PHE A 51 0.69 -0.83 -5.86
C PHE A 51 1.85 -1.81 -5.69
N ALA A 52 3.06 -1.26 -5.67
CA ALA A 52 4.30 -1.98 -5.49
C ALA A 52 4.44 -2.34 -4.00
N LEU A 53 4.57 -3.63 -3.68
CA LEU A 53 4.78 -4.06 -2.30
C LEU A 53 6.27 -4.24 -1.97
N GLY A 54 7.06 -4.69 -2.95
CA GLY A 54 8.48 -4.97 -2.80
C GLY A 54 8.94 -6.14 -3.65
N LYS A 55 9.89 -6.92 -3.14
CA LYS A 55 10.35 -8.17 -3.75
C LYS A 55 10.15 -9.34 -2.79
N ASP A 56 9.86 -10.50 -3.33
CA ASP A 56 9.84 -11.73 -2.56
C ASP A 56 11.27 -12.26 -2.29
N ILE A 57 11.38 -13.37 -1.57
CA ILE A 57 12.67 -14.00 -1.26
C ILE A 57 13.42 -14.54 -2.50
N GLY A 58 12.72 -14.74 -3.60
CA GLY A 58 13.27 -15.13 -4.90
C GLY A 58 13.74 -13.95 -5.73
N GLY A 59 13.51 -12.71 -5.27
CA GLY A 59 13.86 -11.47 -5.98
C GLY A 59 12.81 -10.99 -6.97
N ASN A 60 11.66 -11.67 -7.08
CA ASN A 60 10.57 -11.26 -7.98
C ASN A 60 9.82 -10.07 -7.44
N CYS A 61 9.43 -9.13 -8.30
CA CYS A 61 8.65 -7.98 -7.91
C CYS A 61 7.21 -8.40 -7.53
N VAL A 62 6.74 -7.92 -6.37
CA VAL A 62 5.41 -8.22 -5.86
C VAL A 62 4.54 -6.98 -6.00
N VAL A 63 3.47 -7.12 -6.79
CA VAL A 63 2.48 -6.06 -7.07
C VAL A 63 1.10 -6.55 -6.67
N TRP A 64 0.36 -5.74 -5.93
CA TRP A 64 -0.98 -6.07 -5.47
C TRP A 64 -2.02 -5.10 -6.00
N ASP A 65 -3.29 -5.52 -5.97
CA ASP A 65 -4.45 -4.72 -6.34
C ASP A 65 -5.17 -4.22 -5.08
N LEU A 66 -5.03 -2.94 -4.79
CA LEU A 66 -5.66 -2.33 -3.62
C LEU A 66 -7.20 -2.42 -3.68
N ALA A 67 -7.80 -2.36 -4.87
CA ALA A 67 -9.26 -2.44 -5.04
C ALA A 67 -9.83 -3.80 -4.60
N LYS A 68 -9.02 -4.86 -4.63
CA LYS A 68 -9.43 -6.20 -4.18
C LYS A 68 -9.33 -6.40 -2.67
N MET A 69 -8.70 -5.48 -1.96
CA MET A 69 -8.52 -5.57 -0.50
C MET A 69 -9.61 -4.87 0.29
N PRO A 70 -10.50 -4.12 -0.29
CA PRO A 70 -11.31 -2.95 0.05
C PRO A 70 -10.91 -2.25 1.37
N HIS A 71 -10.34 -2.99 2.30
CA HIS A 71 -9.80 -2.47 3.56
C HIS A 71 -8.41 -3.07 3.79
N LEU A 72 -7.42 -2.23 4.03
CA LEU A 72 -6.05 -2.63 4.30
C LEU A 72 -5.59 -2.06 5.64
N LEU A 73 -5.18 -2.93 6.54
CA LEU A 73 -4.53 -2.56 7.80
C LEU A 73 -3.02 -2.76 7.67
N ILE A 74 -2.26 -1.69 7.88
CA ILE A 74 -0.79 -1.74 7.92
C ILE A 74 -0.34 -1.48 9.36
N ALA A 75 0.21 -2.48 10.01
CA ALA A 75 0.65 -2.41 11.39
C ALA A 75 2.11 -2.85 11.54
N GLY A 76 2.78 -2.30 12.55
CA GLY A 76 4.16 -2.65 12.86
C GLY A 76 4.72 -1.81 14.00
N ALA A 77 5.76 -2.31 14.67
CA ALA A 77 6.49 -1.58 15.70
C ALA A 77 7.20 -0.36 15.12
N THR A 78 7.63 0.55 15.99
CA THR A 78 8.45 1.69 15.57
C THR A 78 9.70 1.21 14.83
N GLY A 79 9.97 1.79 13.66
CA GLY A 79 11.11 1.40 12.81
C GLY A 79 10.88 0.16 11.93
N SER A 80 9.69 -0.47 11.96
CA SER A 80 9.37 -1.64 11.12
C SER A 80 9.10 -1.33 9.64
N GLY A 81 9.09 -0.05 9.25
CA GLY A 81 8.81 0.37 7.88
C GLY A 81 7.34 0.67 7.56
N LYS A 82 6.44 0.76 8.56
CA LYS A 82 5.02 1.07 8.35
C LYS A 82 4.82 2.34 7.51
N SER A 83 5.45 3.44 7.86
CA SER A 83 5.37 4.71 7.12
C SER A 83 5.97 4.60 5.72
N VAL A 84 7.05 3.84 5.56
CA VAL A 84 7.64 3.53 4.25
C VAL A 84 6.62 2.79 3.38
N CYS A 85 5.94 1.77 3.91
CA CYS A 85 4.93 1.01 3.19
C CYS A 85 3.74 1.89 2.75
N ILE A 86 3.27 2.79 3.62
CA ILE A 86 2.20 3.75 3.29
C ILE A 86 2.64 4.67 2.15
N ASN A 87 3.86 5.23 2.24
CA ASN A 87 4.41 6.08 1.18
C ASN A 87 4.60 5.31 -0.14
N THR A 88 5.08 4.07 -0.07
CA THR A 88 5.22 3.18 -1.24
C THR A 88 3.88 2.98 -1.94
N LEU A 89 2.80 2.75 -1.18
CA LEU A 89 1.45 2.62 -1.71
C LEU A 89 1.00 3.92 -2.40
N ILE A 90 1.11 5.06 -1.71
CA ILE A 90 0.70 6.37 -2.26
C ILE A 90 1.48 6.67 -3.53
N ILE A 91 2.81 6.56 -3.51
CA ILE A 91 3.67 6.85 -4.67
C ILE A 91 3.34 5.91 -5.84
N SER A 92 3.05 4.63 -5.58
CA SER A 92 2.64 3.70 -6.63
C SER A 92 1.37 4.16 -7.36
N LEU A 93 0.37 4.65 -6.61
CA LEU A 93 -0.87 5.18 -7.18
C LEU A 93 -0.60 6.46 -7.97
N LEU A 94 0.18 7.39 -7.42
CA LEU A 94 0.54 8.65 -8.09
C LEU A 94 1.37 8.42 -9.37
N TYR A 95 2.20 7.38 -9.39
CA TYR A 95 3.04 7.05 -10.53
C TYR A 95 2.23 6.47 -11.70
N LYS A 96 1.18 5.69 -11.41
CA LYS A 96 0.44 4.93 -12.42
C LYS A 96 -0.87 5.58 -12.86
N TYR A 97 -1.52 6.34 -12.00
CA TYR A 97 -2.88 6.82 -12.24
C TYR A 97 -2.96 8.34 -12.23
N SER A 98 -3.76 8.88 -13.14
CA SER A 98 -4.06 10.32 -13.18
C SER A 98 -5.06 10.72 -12.09
N PRO A 99 -5.15 12.00 -11.74
CA PRO A 99 -6.11 12.50 -10.75
C PRO A 99 -7.58 12.35 -11.15
N GLU A 100 -7.88 12.11 -12.43
CA GLU A 100 -9.24 11.77 -12.88
C GLU A 100 -9.63 10.35 -12.48
N ASN A 101 -8.66 9.44 -12.44
CA ASN A 101 -8.89 8.03 -12.16
C ASN A 101 -8.80 7.70 -10.66
N VAL A 102 -7.93 8.40 -9.92
CA VAL A 102 -7.70 8.16 -8.49
C VAL A 102 -7.74 9.46 -7.72
N LYS A 103 -8.60 9.52 -6.72
CA LYS A 103 -8.66 10.59 -5.74
C LYS A 103 -8.32 10.07 -4.35
N LEU A 104 -7.64 10.90 -3.58
CA LEU A 104 -7.14 10.57 -2.25
C LEU A 104 -7.75 11.50 -1.20
N LEU A 105 -8.19 10.91 -0.11
CA LEU A 105 -8.52 11.57 1.14
C LEU A 105 -7.52 11.12 2.18
N MET A 106 -6.72 12.03 2.70
CA MET A 106 -5.66 11.71 3.66
C MET A 106 -5.94 12.32 5.02
N ILE A 107 -5.77 11.53 6.08
CA ILE A 107 -5.92 11.95 7.47
C ILE A 107 -4.63 11.60 8.21
N ASP A 108 -3.94 12.61 8.74
CA ASP A 108 -2.70 12.45 9.50
C ASP A 108 -2.79 13.20 10.84
N PRO A 109 -3.35 12.57 11.88
CA PRO A 109 -3.53 13.21 13.17
C PRO A 109 -2.21 13.50 13.91
N LYS A 110 -1.10 12.93 13.45
CA LYS A 110 0.24 13.17 14.01
C LYS A 110 0.99 14.30 13.31
N VAL A 111 0.56 14.70 12.12
CA VAL A 111 1.16 15.78 11.31
C VAL A 111 2.62 15.51 10.92
N VAL A 112 3.01 14.25 10.77
CA VAL A 112 4.44 13.90 10.57
C VAL A 112 4.72 13.13 9.29
N GLU A 113 3.72 12.50 8.66
CA GLU A 113 3.97 11.55 7.57
C GLU A 113 3.39 12.00 6.23
N LEU A 114 2.17 12.57 6.20
CA LEU A 114 1.44 12.79 4.94
C LEU A 114 1.42 14.25 4.47
N ASN A 115 1.90 15.18 5.27
CA ASN A 115 1.86 16.60 4.96
C ASN A 115 2.61 16.99 3.67
N ILE A 116 3.61 16.18 3.28
CA ILE A 116 4.37 16.35 2.04
C ILE A 116 3.53 16.20 0.76
N TYR A 117 2.34 15.58 0.88
CA TYR A 117 1.42 15.40 -0.25
C TYR A 117 0.44 16.57 -0.45
N ASN A 118 0.47 17.59 0.41
CA ASN A 118 -0.37 18.77 0.21
C ASN A 118 -0.06 19.45 -1.13
N GLY A 119 -1.12 19.78 -1.87
CA GLY A 119 -1.01 20.46 -3.17
C GLY A 119 -0.97 19.52 -4.38
N ILE A 120 -0.90 18.19 -4.21
CA ILE A 120 -1.02 17.28 -5.36
C ILE A 120 -2.46 17.25 -5.88
N PRO A 121 -2.67 17.13 -7.21
CA PRO A 121 -4.00 17.19 -7.83
C PRO A 121 -4.89 15.98 -7.49
N HIS A 122 -4.33 14.93 -6.94
CA HIS A 122 -5.06 13.74 -6.50
C HIS A 122 -5.82 13.94 -5.18
N LEU A 123 -5.46 14.94 -4.34
CA LEU A 123 -6.16 15.21 -3.09
C LEU A 123 -7.54 15.82 -3.34
N LEU A 124 -8.56 15.28 -2.66
CA LEU A 124 -9.90 15.87 -2.61
C LEU A 124 -9.93 17.14 -1.77
N ILE A 125 -9.20 17.13 -0.67
CA ILE A 125 -9.01 18.25 0.28
C ILE A 125 -7.57 18.17 0.80
N PRO A 126 -7.01 19.26 1.35
CA PRO A 126 -5.72 19.21 2.04
C PRO A 126 -5.69 18.13 3.13
N VAL A 127 -4.52 17.60 3.41
CA VAL A 127 -4.34 16.55 4.44
C VAL A 127 -4.96 17.00 5.75
N VAL A 128 -5.88 16.18 6.27
CA VAL A 128 -6.67 16.51 7.47
C VAL A 128 -5.85 16.11 8.70
N THR A 129 -5.55 17.09 9.54
CA THR A 129 -4.73 16.88 10.76
C THR A 129 -5.53 17.05 12.05
N ASP A 130 -6.66 17.74 11.99
CA ASP A 130 -7.55 17.97 13.13
C ASP A 130 -8.54 16.82 13.30
N PRO A 131 -8.70 16.23 14.52
CA PRO A 131 -9.60 15.10 14.74
C PRO A 131 -11.08 15.39 14.46
N LYS A 132 -11.55 16.62 14.71
CA LYS A 132 -12.94 16.99 14.44
C LYS A 132 -13.19 17.08 12.95
N LYS A 133 -12.24 17.65 12.21
CA LYS A 133 -12.29 17.70 10.74
C LYS A 133 -12.17 16.29 10.13
N ALA A 134 -11.40 15.41 10.75
CA ALA A 134 -11.29 14.02 10.33
C ALA A 134 -12.64 13.29 10.38
N ALA A 135 -13.41 13.46 11.45
CA ALA A 135 -14.76 12.90 11.55
C ALA A 135 -15.69 13.44 10.45
N GLY A 136 -15.60 14.73 10.12
CA GLY A 136 -16.33 15.33 9.01
C GLY A 136 -15.94 14.76 7.66
N ALA A 137 -14.64 14.57 7.41
CA ALA A 137 -14.11 13.98 6.18
C ALA A 137 -14.57 12.52 5.99
N LEU A 138 -14.57 11.73 7.07
CA LEU A 138 -15.08 10.35 7.04
C LEU A 138 -16.59 10.31 6.79
N ASN A 139 -17.36 11.18 7.43
CA ASN A 139 -18.80 11.31 7.16
C ASN A 139 -19.10 11.65 5.70
N TRP A 140 -18.32 12.57 5.12
CA TRP A 140 -18.44 12.89 3.71
C TRP A 140 -18.17 11.65 2.83
N ALA A 141 -17.13 10.87 3.15
CA ALA A 141 -16.79 9.65 2.40
C ALA A 141 -17.91 8.60 2.47
N VAL A 142 -18.56 8.43 3.63
CA VAL A 142 -19.72 7.53 3.79
C VAL A 142 -20.90 8.01 2.95
N ASN A 143 -21.17 9.30 2.93
CA ASN A 143 -22.26 9.87 2.13
C ASN A 143 -21.99 9.71 0.63
N GLU A 144 -20.75 9.92 0.18
CA GLU A 144 -20.36 9.71 -1.21
C GLU A 144 -20.48 8.24 -1.62
N MET A 145 -20.05 7.32 -0.76
CA MET A 145 -20.23 5.88 -0.95
C MET A 145 -21.71 5.51 -1.11
N THR A 146 -22.56 5.99 -0.22
CA THR A 146 -24.01 5.73 -0.24
C THR A 146 -24.66 6.29 -1.52
N LYS A 147 -24.22 7.47 -1.97
CA LYS A 147 -24.67 8.07 -3.24
C LYS A 147 -24.31 7.18 -4.42
N ARG A 148 -23.08 6.68 -4.47
CA ARG A 148 -22.62 5.77 -5.54
C ARG A 148 -23.39 4.47 -5.55
N TYR A 149 -23.69 3.87 -4.40
CA TYR A 149 -24.54 2.67 -4.31
C TYR A 149 -25.94 2.91 -4.88
N LYS A 150 -26.55 4.07 -4.60
CA LYS A 150 -27.85 4.43 -5.21
C LYS A 150 -27.76 4.52 -6.72
N LEU A 151 -26.73 5.19 -7.25
CA LEU A 151 -26.51 5.29 -8.69
C LEU A 151 -26.32 3.92 -9.35
N PHE A 152 -25.59 3.01 -8.71
CA PHE A 152 -25.42 1.64 -9.22
C PHE A 152 -26.74 0.89 -9.24
N ALA A 153 -27.56 1.02 -8.18
CA ALA A 153 -28.87 0.38 -8.10
C ALA A 153 -29.83 0.93 -9.17
N GLU A 154 -29.86 2.25 -9.37
CA GLU A 154 -30.71 2.92 -10.38
C GLU A 154 -30.35 2.51 -11.82
N ASN A 155 -29.05 2.24 -12.08
CA ASN A 155 -28.57 1.86 -13.40
C ASN A 155 -28.38 0.35 -13.58
N ASN A 156 -28.76 -0.49 -12.59
CA ASN A 156 -28.59 -1.94 -12.60
C ASN A 156 -27.15 -2.40 -12.91
N VAL A 157 -26.14 -1.67 -12.43
CA VAL A 157 -24.73 -2.02 -12.56
C VAL A 157 -24.13 -2.38 -11.19
N ARG A 158 -23.04 -3.15 -11.23
CA ARG A 158 -22.30 -3.58 -10.04
C ARG A 158 -20.89 -3.02 -10.04
#